data_f47d7303dc65581c4df40a8d2d3800b3
#
_entry.id   f47d7303dc65581c4df40a8d2d3800b3
#
_cell.length_a   1.000
_cell.length_b   1.000
_cell.length_c   1.000
_cell.angle_alpha   90.00
_cell.angle_beta   90.00
_cell.angle_gamma   90.00
#
_symmetry.space_group_name_H-M   'P 1'
#
loop_
_entity.id
_entity.type
_entity.pdbx_description
1 polymer ?
#
loop_
_entity_poly.entity_id
_entity_poly.type
_entity_poly.pdbx_seq_one_letter_code
_entity_poly.pdbx_strand_id
1 'polypeptide(L)'
;MRIERDIDFGRPRRMRCGRCGHEKLVSHDWMESWEKCNELCPECGIDCTEEDRARPTYDPDDPAIIDHQVLRMFWYHTSTIPDWPQKEFDPLEKLTPEAVQHMTRMGGAGAVDRWAEQQKSKALHVGTYEAAIENMLRRMNDQPEGDAPFYLYRVVLDDAVGIEPGVHREPTNWVGDALPEEFLTPGHSVYRYINEHEDEGSISLALTADAIESVSGIQIPVATKTPARKKQRLATWQDVKGFGF
;
A
#
# COMPACT_ATOMS: atom_id res chain seq x y z
N MET A 1 0.73 0.08 24.96
CA MET A 1 1.87 -0.63 24.32
C MET A 1 1.53 -0.78 22.86
N ARG A 2 2.43 -0.42 21.95
CA ARG A 2 2.24 -0.56 20.50
C ARG A 2 2.40 -2.04 20.09
N ILE A 3 1.74 -2.43 19.01
CA ILE A 3 1.67 -3.82 18.53
C ILE A 3 2.54 -3.94 17.27
N GLU A 4 3.54 -4.81 17.31
CA GLU A 4 4.32 -5.22 16.16
C GLU A 4 3.78 -6.54 15.64
N ARG A 5 3.56 -6.66 14.33
CA ARG A 5 3.14 -7.91 13.69
C ARG A 5 4.35 -8.80 13.41
N ASP A 6 4.14 -10.09 13.42
CA ASP A 6 5.13 -11.01 12.87
C ASP A 6 5.23 -10.83 11.34
N ILE A 7 6.47 -10.93 10.82
CA ILE A 7 6.73 -10.82 9.39
C ILE A 7 6.67 -12.21 8.78
N ASP A 8 5.76 -12.40 7.83
CA ASP A 8 5.60 -13.66 7.09
C ASP A 8 5.17 -13.43 5.63
N PHE A 9 6.14 -13.32 4.74
CA PHE A 9 5.89 -13.22 3.29
C PHE A 9 5.25 -14.48 2.70
N GLY A 10 5.37 -15.62 3.40
CA GLY A 10 4.83 -16.92 2.97
C GLY A 10 3.44 -17.23 3.52
N ARG A 11 2.83 -16.32 4.28
CA ARG A 11 1.50 -16.57 4.86
C ARG A 11 0.49 -16.98 3.79
N PRO A 12 -0.44 -17.88 4.10
CA PRO A 12 -1.55 -18.18 3.19
C PRO A 12 -2.44 -16.95 2.98
N ARG A 13 -2.99 -16.84 1.77
CA ARG A 13 -3.93 -15.77 1.38
C ARG A 13 -5.34 -16.32 1.41
N ARG A 14 -6.30 -15.48 1.81
CA ARG A 14 -7.73 -15.81 1.73
C ARG A 14 -8.30 -15.23 0.45
N MET A 15 -8.90 -16.08 -0.38
CA MET A 15 -9.61 -15.69 -1.59
C MET A 15 -11.10 -15.88 -1.42
N ARG A 16 -11.90 -14.94 -1.92
CA ARG A 16 -13.36 -15.04 -1.96
C ARG A 16 -13.85 -14.87 -3.39
N CYS A 17 -14.61 -15.82 -3.86
CA CYS A 17 -15.23 -15.76 -5.17
C CYS A 17 -16.41 -14.77 -5.18
N GLY A 18 -16.39 -13.80 -6.10
CA GLY A 18 -17.48 -12.83 -6.25
C GLY A 18 -18.77 -13.46 -6.74
N ARG A 19 -18.68 -14.53 -7.58
CA ARG A 19 -19.82 -15.22 -8.17
C ARG A 19 -20.58 -16.13 -7.17
N CYS A 20 -19.86 -16.99 -6.45
CA CYS A 20 -20.50 -17.99 -5.59
C CYS A 20 -20.22 -17.78 -4.09
N GLY A 21 -19.39 -16.82 -3.72
CA GLY A 21 -19.04 -16.54 -2.32
C GLY A 21 -18.08 -17.57 -1.68
N HIS A 22 -17.61 -18.58 -2.44
CA HIS A 22 -16.69 -19.58 -1.91
C HIS A 22 -15.39 -18.91 -1.40
N GLU A 23 -15.00 -19.24 -0.18
CA GLU A 23 -13.75 -18.78 0.43
C GLU A 23 -12.75 -19.93 0.51
N LYS A 24 -11.48 -19.62 0.21
CA LYS A 24 -10.39 -20.58 0.21
C LYS A 24 -9.11 -19.93 0.71
N LEU A 25 -8.37 -20.64 1.56
CA LEU A 25 -6.99 -20.31 1.85
C LEU A 25 -6.09 -20.89 0.77
N VAL A 26 -5.21 -20.09 0.22
CA VAL A 26 -4.31 -20.44 -0.89
C VAL A 26 -2.87 -20.04 -0.56
N SER A 27 -1.92 -20.72 -1.20
CA SER A 27 -0.50 -20.36 -1.14
C SER A 27 -0.18 -19.20 -2.08
N HIS A 28 0.98 -18.60 -1.90
CA HIS A 28 1.51 -17.60 -2.84
C HIS A 28 1.65 -18.17 -4.26
N ASP A 29 2.11 -19.42 -4.42
CA ASP A 29 2.24 -20.05 -5.74
C ASP A 29 0.88 -20.23 -6.43
N TRP A 30 -0.17 -20.51 -5.64
CA TRP A 30 -1.54 -20.53 -6.17
C TRP A 30 -1.99 -19.15 -6.65
N MET A 31 -1.66 -18.07 -5.90
CA MET A 31 -1.97 -16.69 -6.32
C MET A 31 -1.31 -16.36 -7.65
N GLU A 32 0.00 -16.65 -7.80
CA GLU A 32 0.70 -16.45 -9.07
C GLU A 32 0.07 -17.23 -10.24
N SER A 33 -0.42 -18.43 -9.96
CA SER A 33 -1.10 -19.29 -10.96
C SER A 33 -2.48 -18.76 -11.32
N TRP A 34 -3.22 -18.26 -10.34
CA TRP A 34 -4.50 -17.60 -10.52
C TRP A 34 -4.38 -16.34 -11.38
N GLU A 35 -3.43 -15.46 -11.10
CA GLU A 35 -3.18 -14.26 -11.90
C GLU A 35 -2.84 -14.57 -13.36
N LYS A 36 -2.26 -15.71 -13.63
CA LYS A 36 -2.00 -16.22 -14.98
C LYS A 36 -3.19 -16.98 -15.58
N CYS A 37 -4.34 -16.99 -14.91
CA CYS A 37 -5.55 -17.72 -15.28
C CYS A 37 -5.35 -19.23 -15.48
N ASN A 38 -4.42 -19.82 -14.73
CA ASN A 38 -4.21 -21.28 -14.72
C ASN A 38 -5.04 -21.99 -13.62
N GLU A 39 -5.68 -21.21 -12.76
CA GLU A 39 -6.53 -21.70 -11.67
C GLU A 39 -7.98 -21.28 -11.88
N LEU A 40 -8.90 -22.04 -11.32
CA LEU A 40 -10.34 -21.79 -11.35
C LEU A 40 -10.91 -21.79 -9.94
N CYS A 41 -12.05 -21.11 -9.74
CA CYS A 41 -12.82 -21.32 -8.52
C CYS A 41 -13.30 -22.77 -8.47
N PRO A 42 -12.99 -23.53 -7.41
CA PRO A 42 -13.34 -24.96 -7.35
C PRO A 42 -14.84 -25.21 -7.30
N GLU A 43 -15.66 -24.24 -6.88
CA GLU A 43 -17.09 -24.39 -6.75
C GLU A 43 -17.87 -24.01 -8.03
N CYS A 44 -17.48 -22.94 -8.71
CA CYS A 44 -18.24 -22.43 -9.85
C CYS A 44 -17.45 -22.34 -11.16
N GLY A 45 -16.17 -22.69 -11.14
CA GLY A 45 -15.31 -22.74 -12.33
C GLY A 45 -14.94 -21.38 -12.94
N ILE A 46 -15.22 -20.26 -12.25
CA ILE A 46 -14.82 -18.93 -12.74
C ILE A 46 -13.30 -18.79 -12.73
N ASP A 47 -12.73 -18.14 -13.73
CA ASP A 47 -11.31 -17.82 -13.82
C ASP A 47 -11.02 -16.34 -13.51
N CYS A 48 -9.76 -15.92 -13.68
CA CYS A 48 -9.28 -14.58 -13.36
C CYS A 48 -9.75 -13.49 -14.34
N THR A 49 -10.32 -13.82 -15.49
CA THR A 49 -10.73 -12.86 -16.52
C THR A 49 -12.13 -12.30 -16.29
N GLU A 50 -12.94 -12.97 -15.49
CA GLU A 50 -14.32 -12.61 -15.24
C GLU A 50 -14.44 -11.43 -14.26
N GLU A 51 -15.50 -10.63 -14.40
CA GLU A 51 -15.74 -9.47 -13.54
C GLU A 51 -15.96 -9.86 -12.08
N ASP A 52 -16.74 -10.91 -11.84
CA ASP A 52 -17.06 -11.49 -10.53
C ASP A 52 -16.09 -12.62 -10.10
N ARG A 53 -14.85 -12.54 -10.60
CA ARG A 53 -13.75 -13.46 -10.25
C ARG A 53 -13.47 -13.48 -8.75
N ALA A 54 -12.75 -14.51 -8.31
CA ALA A 54 -12.22 -14.55 -6.95
C ALA A 54 -11.22 -13.39 -6.73
N ARG A 55 -11.28 -12.79 -5.53
CA ARG A 55 -10.42 -11.70 -5.10
C ARG A 55 -9.85 -11.97 -3.72
N PRO A 56 -8.69 -11.40 -3.39
CA PRO A 56 -8.20 -11.41 -2.03
C PRO A 56 -9.23 -10.84 -1.05
N THR A 57 -9.32 -11.44 0.12
CA THR A 57 -10.12 -10.92 1.24
C THR A 57 -9.32 -11.05 2.54
N TYR A 58 -9.65 -10.21 3.51
CA TYR A 58 -8.94 -10.17 4.80
C TYR A 58 -9.26 -11.40 5.66
N ASP A 59 -8.34 -11.71 6.58
CA ASP A 59 -8.57 -12.69 7.63
C ASP A 59 -9.55 -12.09 8.65
N PRO A 60 -10.67 -12.77 8.97
CA PRO A 60 -11.62 -12.29 9.97
C PRO A 60 -11.01 -12.17 11.38
N ASP A 61 -9.88 -12.81 11.64
CA ASP A 61 -9.15 -12.74 12.89
C ASP A 61 -8.01 -11.69 12.85
N ASP A 62 -7.83 -10.94 11.77
CA ASP A 62 -6.82 -9.89 11.68
C ASP A 62 -7.13 -8.78 12.71
N PRO A 63 -6.19 -8.47 13.63
CA PRO A 63 -6.42 -7.42 14.63
C PRO A 63 -6.68 -6.03 14.02
N ALA A 64 -6.30 -5.79 12.77
CA ALA A 64 -6.56 -4.53 12.09
C ALA A 64 -8.05 -4.29 11.72
N ILE A 65 -8.94 -5.27 11.90
CA ILE A 65 -10.39 -5.04 11.79
C ILE A 65 -10.97 -4.29 13.01
N ILE A 66 -10.21 -4.20 14.08
CA ILE A 66 -10.64 -3.59 15.37
C ILE A 66 -10.01 -2.20 15.50
N ASP A 67 -10.81 -1.14 15.55
CA ASP A 67 -10.38 0.24 15.52
C ASP A 67 -9.27 0.59 16.53
N HIS A 68 -9.46 0.24 17.80
CA HIS A 68 -8.46 0.55 18.83
C HIS A 68 -7.15 -0.23 18.65
N GLN A 69 -7.17 -1.34 17.92
CA GLN A 69 -5.94 -2.08 17.57
C GLN A 69 -5.22 -1.44 16.40
N VAL A 70 -5.95 -0.97 15.37
CA VAL A 70 -5.39 -0.20 14.25
C VAL A 70 -4.52 0.95 14.74
N LEU A 71 -5.03 1.74 15.69
CA LEU A 71 -4.32 2.88 16.26
C LEU A 71 -3.06 2.48 17.04
N ARG A 72 -3.02 1.27 17.56
CA ARG A 72 -1.89 0.74 18.36
C ARG A 72 -0.87 -0.04 17.55
N MET A 73 -1.17 -0.38 16.30
CA MET A 73 -0.26 -1.10 15.42
C MET A 73 0.81 -0.19 14.85
N PHE A 74 1.97 -0.77 14.54
CA PHE A 74 2.91 -0.15 13.62
C PHE A 74 2.49 -0.43 12.19
N TRP A 75 2.57 0.61 11.38
CA TRP A 75 2.32 0.57 9.94
C TRP A 75 3.58 0.91 9.17
N TYR A 76 3.66 0.51 7.93
CA TYR A 76 4.87 0.66 7.14
C TYR A 76 4.60 1.30 5.79
N HIS A 77 5.60 2.03 5.32
CA HIS A 77 5.62 2.64 3.99
C HIS A 77 7.03 2.63 3.43
N THR A 78 7.18 2.56 2.09
CA THR A 78 8.45 2.74 1.42
C THR A 78 8.40 3.89 0.43
N SER A 79 9.44 4.71 0.41
CA SER A 79 9.53 5.87 -0.47
C SER A 79 10.96 6.12 -0.92
N THR A 80 11.12 6.77 -2.08
CA THR A 80 12.39 7.36 -2.51
C THR A 80 12.64 8.74 -1.93
N ILE A 81 11.65 9.29 -1.22
CA ILE A 81 11.71 10.61 -0.59
C ILE A 81 12.29 10.44 0.81
N PRO A 82 13.46 11.04 1.13
CA PRO A 82 13.93 11.15 2.51
C PRO A 82 12.94 12.02 3.30
N ASP A 83 12.76 11.72 4.57
CA ASP A 83 11.88 12.48 5.48
C ASP A 83 10.39 12.46 5.08
N TRP A 84 9.93 11.34 4.52
CA TRP A 84 8.50 11.11 4.24
C TRP A 84 7.69 10.97 5.56
N PRO A 85 6.45 11.49 5.62
CA PRO A 85 5.80 12.39 4.70
C PRO A 85 6.34 13.80 4.83
N GLN A 86 6.71 14.43 3.71
CA GLN A 86 7.24 15.78 3.73
C GLN A 86 6.15 16.79 4.06
N LYS A 87 6.34 17.57 5.13
CA LYS A 87 5.39 18.62 5.54
C LYS A 87 5.29 19.75 4.52
N GLU A 88 6.38 20.04 3.82
CA GLU A 88 6.50 21.10 2.82
C GLU A 88 6.75 20.49 1.42
N PHE A 89 5.96 19.45 1.08
CA PHE A 89 6.07 18.82 -0.22
C PHE A 89 5.63 19.78 -1.32
N ASP A 90 6.57 20.16 -2.20
CA ASP A 90 6.25 20.87 -3.43
C ASP A 90 6.34 19.94 -4.65
N PRO A 91 5.21 19.51 -5.21
CA PRO A 91 5.20 18.65 -6.39
C PRO A 91 5.76 19.35 -7.63
N LEU A 92 5.82 20.68 -7.67
CA LEU A 92 6.34 21.45 -8.80
C LEU A 92 7.84 21.27 -8.98
N GLU A 93 8.60 21.03 -7.90
CA GLU A 93 10.05 20.78 -7.96
C GLU A 93 10.41 19.53 -8.80
N LYS A 94 9.46 18.60 -8.97
CA LYS A 94 9.65 17.38 -9.75
C LYS A 94 9.26 17.51 -11.23
N LEU A 95 8.67 18.64 -11.62
CA LEU A 95 8.24 18.85 -13.00
C LEU A 95 9.37 19.41 -13.86
N THR A 96 9.59 18.77 -15.01
CA THR A 96 10.45 19.36 -16.05
C THR A 96 9.72 20.49 -16.79
N PRO A 97 10.44 21.44 -17.39
CA PRO A 97 9.83 22.48 -18.23
C PRO A 97 8.94 21.92 -19.35
N GLU A 98 9.34 20.79 -19.93
CA GLU A 98 8.58 20.10 -20.98
C GLU A 98 7.26 19.53 -20.43
N ALA A 99 7.28 18.97 -19.22
CA ALA A 99 6.08 18.47 -18.57
C ALA A 99 5.10 19.61 -18.27
N VAL A 100 5.58 20.74 -17.74
CA VAL A 100 4.79 21.96 -17.49
C VAL A 100 4.15 22.46 -18.79
N GLN A 101 4.94 22.55 -19.88
CA GLN A 101 4.44 22.98 -21.19
C GLN A 101 3.36 22.01 -21.72
N HIS A 102 3.60 20.70 -21.59
CA HIS A 102 2.66 19.68 -22.04
C HIS A 102 1.34 19.78 -21.27
N MET A 103 1.40 19.85 -19.93
CA MET A 103 0.21 19.99 -19.07
C MET A 103 -0.56 21.25 -19.41
N THR A 104 0.12 22.39 -19.57
CA THR A 104 -0.53 23.66 -19.93
C THR A 104 -1.21 23.58 -21.30
N ARG A 105 -0.57 22.92 -22.28
CA ARG A 105 -1.15 22.75 -23.62
C ARG A 105 -2.39 21.87 -23.61
N MET A 106 -2.41 20.81 -22.79
CA MET A 106 -3.51 19.83 -22.74
C MET A 106 -4.66 20.29 -21.82
N GLY A 107 -4.33 20.91 -20.71
CA GLY A 107 -5.30 21.26 -19.65
C GLY A 107 -5.57 22.77 -19.47
N GLY A 108 -4.94 23.61 -20.29
CA GLY A 108 -5.09 25.07 -20.26
C GLY A 108 -4.34 25.76 -19.12
N ALA A 109 -4.53 27.06 -19.02
CA ALA A 109 -3.97 27.86 -17.94
C ALA A 109 -4.46 27.33 -16.58
N GLY A 110 -3.55 27.20 -15.60
CA GLY A 110 -3.83 26.66 -14.27
C GLY A 110 -3.86 25.11 -14.17
N ALA A 111 -3.59 24.38 -15.26
CA ALA A 111 -3.54 22.90 -15.21
C ALA A 111 -2.44 22.40 -14.27
N VAL A 112 -1.31 23.08 -14.25
CA VAL A 112 -0.18 22.76 -13.39
C VAL A 112 -0.52 23.00 -11.92
N ASP A 113 -1.17 24.13 -11.61
CA ASP A 113 -1.56 24.47 -10.23
C ASP A 113 -2.61 23.47 -9.70
N ARG A 114 -3.62 23.15 -10.51
CA ARG A 114 -4.61 22.12 -10.13
C ARG A 114 -3.98 20.77 -9.87
N TRP A 115 -3.06 20.36 -10.73
CA TRP A 115 -2.31 19.12 -10.52
C TRP A 115 -1.49 19.16 -9.23
N ALA A 116 -0.80 20.28 -8.96
CA ALA A 116 0.00 20.43 -7.75
C ALA A 116 -0.86 20.34 -6.49
N GLU A 117 -2.01 21.01 -6.47
CA GLU A 117 -2.96 20.92 -5.35
C GLU A 117 -3.48 19.47 -5.17
N GLN A 118 -3.82 18.80 -6.26
CA GLN A 118 -4.23 17.40 -6.21
C GLN A 118 -3.12 16.50 -5.65
N GLN A 119 -1.85 16.71 -6.04
CA GLN A 119 -0.73 15.93 -5.50
C GLN A 119 -0.54 16.15 -3.99
N LYS A 120 -0.78 17.36 -3.49
CA LYS A 120 -0.69 17.69 -2.04
C LYS A 120 -1.83 17.09 -1.24
N SER A 121 -3.00 16.95 -1.84
CA SER A 121 -4.21 16.45 -1.16
C SER A 121 -4.39 14.94 -1.23
N LYS A 122 -3.50 14.20 -1.91
CA LYS A 122 -3.57 12.73 -1.97
C LYS A 122 -3.47 12.09 -0.59
N ALA A 123 -4.22 11.02 -0.43
CA ALA A 123 -4.07 10.16 0.73
C ALA A 123 -2.67 9.53 0.79
N LEU A 124 -2.19 9.35 2.00
CA LEU A 124 -0.98 8.58 2.27
C LEU A 124 -1.38 7.10 2.46
N HIS A 125 -0.64 6.20 1.84
CA HIS A 125 -0.89 4.77 1.97
C HIS A 125 0.17 4.14 2.86
N VAL A 126 -0.28 3.36 3.85
CA VAL A 126 0.57 2.54 4.71
C VAL A 126 -0.02 1.14 4.82
N GLY A 127 0.82 0.14 5.00
CA GLY A 127 0.39 -1.26 5.05
C GLY A 127 1.16 -2.07 6.09
N THR A 128 1.09 -3.38 5.92
CA THR A 128 1.98 -4.31 6.63
C THR A 128 3.43 -4.06 6.21
N TYR A 129 4.37 -4.63 6.95
CA TYR A 129 5.77 -4.60 6.55
C TYR A 129 5.95 -5.23 5.16
N GLU A 130 5.30 -6.37 4.93
CA GLU A 130 5.31 -7.11 3.66
C GLU A 130 4.78 -6.25 2.51
N ALA A 131 3.62 -5.62 2.68
CA ALA A 131 3.03 -4.74 1.68
C ALA A 131 3.98 -3.58 1.31
N ALA A 132 4.63 -2.96 2.29
CA ALA A 132 5.57 -1.87 2.05
C ALA A 132 6.81 -2.34 1.27
N ILE A 133 7.33 -3.53 1.57
CA ILE A 133 8.49 -4.10 0.86
C ILE A 133 8.12 -4.53 -0.56
N GLU A 134 6.99 -5.21 -0.74
CA GLU A 134 6.54 -5.63 -2.08
C GLU A 134 6.22 -4.42 -2.97
N ASN A 135 5.63 -3.35 -2.43
CA ASN A 135 5.46 -2.09 -3.15
C ASN A 135 6.80 -1.53 -3.65
N MET A 136 7.82 -1.48 -2.78
CA MET A 136 9.16 -1.06 -3.18
C MET A 136 9.70 -1.91 -4.32
N LEU A 137 9.58 -3.24 -4.20
CA LEU A 137 10.12 -4.17 -5.18
C LEU A 137 9.41 -4.04 -6.53
N ARG A 138 8.10 -3.81 -6.54
CA ARG A 138 7.31 -3.53 -7.74
C ARG A 138 7.77 -2.22 -8.39
N ARG A 139 7.90 -1.14 -7.63
CA ARG A 139 8.37 0.16 -8.15
C ARG A 139 9.78 0.08 -8.75
N MET A 140 10.67 -0.67 -8.14
CA MET A 140 12.03 -0.90 -8.67
C MET A 140 12.04 -1.61 -10.02
N ASN A 141 11.05 -2.46 -10.29
CA ASN A 141 10.95 -3.19 -11.56
C ASN A 141 10.26 -2.36 -12.66
N ASP A 142 9.23 -1.62 -12.29
CA ASP A 142 8.25 -1.06 -13.24
C ASP A 142 8.44 0.43 -13.46
N GLN A 143 9.24 1.10 -12.63
CA GLN A 143 9.43 2.55 -12.67
C GLN A 143 10.90 2.95 -12.87
N PRO A 144 11.17 4.15 -13.44
CA PRO A 144 12.54 4.68 -13.64
C PRO A 144 13.34 4.88 -12.34
N GLU A 145 12.68 4.75 -11.18
CA GLU A 145 13.27 4.96 -9.85
C GLU A 145 14.15 3.80 -9.36
N GLY A 146 14.36 2.76 -10.18
CA GLY A 146 15.06 1.53 -9.78
C GLY A 146 16.45 1.73 -9.14
N ASP A 147 17.17 2.79 -9.52
CA ASP A 147 18.48 3.13 -8.97
C ASP A 147 18.43 4.15 -7.81
N ALA A 148 17.27 4.73 -7.51
CA ALA A 148 17.12 5.67 -6.42
C ALA A 148 17.29 4.98 -5.05
N PRO A 149 17.77 5.68 -4.01
CA PRO A 149 17.72 5.17 -2.65
C PRO A 149 16.26 4.99 -2.23
N PHE A 150 15.95 3.87 -1.56
CA PHE A 150 14.67 3.67 -0.90
C PHE A 150 14.83 3.79 0.60
N TYR A 151 13.79 4.28 1.24
CA TYR A 151 13.66 4.37 2.69
C TYR A 151 12.45 3.55 3.13
N LEU A 152 12.58 2.84 4.23
CA LEU A 152 11.48 2.20 4.94
C LEU A 152 11.08 3.08 6.10
N TYR A 153 9.79 3.36 6.20
CA TYR A 153 9.19 4.14 7.27
C TYR A 153 8.29 3.27 8.13
N ARG A 154 8.44 3.42 9.44
CA ARG A 154 7.51 2.88 10.43
C ARG A 154 6.65 4.03 10.94
N VAL A 155 5.35 3.89 10.82
CA VAL A 155 4.35 4.92 11.06
C VAL A 155 3.55 4.57 12.30
N VAL A 156 3.34 5.57 13.14
CA VAL A 156 2.49 5.52 14.33
C VAL A 156 1.32 6.47 14.11
N LEU A 157 0.11 6.00 14.33
CA LEU A 157 -1.09 6.82 14.21
C LEU A 157 -1.38 7.54 15.53
N ASP A 158 -2.01 8.70 15.43
CA ASP A 158 -2.55 9.43 16.56
C ASP A 158 -3.74 8.65 17.13
N ASP A 159 -3.76 8.46 18.45
CA ASP A 159 -4.79 7.69 19.16
C ASP A 159 -6.17 8.38 19.17
N ALA A 160 -6.26 9.66 18.75
CA ALA A 160 -7.50 10.45 18.74
C ALA A 160 -8.20 10.52 17.37
N VAL A 161 -7.59 9.96 16.31
CA VAL A 161 -8.16 10.06 14.95
C VAL A 161 -9.35 9.12 14.74
N GLY A 162 -10.31 9.57 13.95
CA GLY A 162 -11.44 8.77 13.51
C GLY A 162 -11.04 7.77 12.43
N ILE A 163 -11.54 6.54 12.55
CA ILE A 163 -11.38 5.48 11.56
C ILE A 163 -12.71 5.28 10.84
N GLU A 164 -12.71 5.33 9.51
CA GLU A 164 -13.88 5.01 8.69
C GLU A 164 -14.38 3.59 9.02
N PRO A 165 -15.67 3.41 9.36
CA PRO A 165 -16.20 2.11 9.76
C PRO A 165 -16.10 1.06 8.65
N GLY A 166 -15.65 -0.14 8.99
CA GLY A 166 -15.56 -1.27 8.07
C GLY A 166 -14.18 -1.49 7.47
N VAL A 167 -14.08 -2.52 6.63
CA VAL A 167 -12.94 -2.81 5.77
C VAL A 167 -13.44 -2.78 4.33
N HIS A 168 -12.80 -2.03 3.50
CA HIS A 168 -13.28 -1.67 2.17
C HIS A 168 -12.38 -2.24 1.07
N ARG A 169 -12.72 -1.93 -0.16
CA ARG A 169 -11.81 -2.14 -1.30
C ARG A 169 -10.78 -1.03 -1.34
N GLU A 170 -9.67 -1.30 -2.00
CA GLU A 170 -8.60 -0.33 -2.18
C GLU A 170 -9.13 0.95 -2.88
N PRO A 171 -8.93 2.14 -2.27
CA PRO A 171 -9.45 3.40 -2.80
C PRO A 171 -8.47 3.97 -3.84
N THR A 172 -8.35 3.31 -4.98
CA THR A 172 -7.49 3.79 -6.06
C THR A 172 -8.29 3.96 -7.34
N ASN A 173 -7.96 5.02 -8.09
CA ASN A 173 -8.31 5.07 -9.49
C ASN A 173 -7.21 4.34 -10.29
N TRP A 174 -7.41 4.19 -11.60
CA TRP A 174 -6.48 3.51 -12.49
C TRP A 174 -5.08 4.19 -12.62
N VAL A 175 -4.90 5.43 -12.14
CA VAL A 175 -3.61 6.13 -12.02
C VAL A 175 -2.99 6.02 -10.62
N GLY A 176 -3.64 5.32 -9.70
CA GLY A 176 -3.15 5.15 -8.32
C GLY A 176 -3.37 6.37 -7.42
N ASP A 177 -4.23 7.31 -7.81
CA ASP A 177 -4.58 8.48 -7.00
C ASP A 177 -5.79 8.18 -6.14
N ALA A 178 -5.74 8.56 -4.87
CA ALA A 178 -6.85 8.50 -3.94
C ALA A 178 -6.95 9.82 -3.18
N LEU A 179 -8.08 10.51 -3.30
CA LEU A 179 -8.36 11.74 -2.59
C LEU A 179 -9.21 11.43 -1.36
N PRO A 180 -8.80 11.86 -0.16
CA PRO A 180 -9.51 11.56 1.09
C PRO A 180 -11.02 11.89 1.04
N GLU A 181 -11.40 12.98 0.40
CA GLU A 181 -12.80 13.38 0.24
C GLU A 181 -13.67 12.42 -0.59
N GLU A 182 -13.06 11.51 -1.36
CA GLU A 182 -13.77 10.52 -2.17
C GLU A 182 -14.17 9.28 -1.39
N PHE A 183 -13.52 9.01 -0.23
CA PHE A 183 -13.74 7.77 0.52
C PHE A 183 -13.81 7.94 2.04
N LEU A 184 -13.42 9.09 2.60
CA LEU A 184 -13.56 9.38 4.03
C LEU A 184 -14.83 10.21 4.30
N THR A 185 -15.58 9.81 5.30
CA THR A 185 -16.67 10.66 5.81
C THR A 185 -16.15 11.71 6.80
N PRO A 186 -16.84 12.86 6.96
CA PRO A 186 -16.39 13.91 7.86
C PRO A 186 -16.09 13.42 9.28
N GLY A 187 -14.92 13.79 9.80
CA GLY A 187 -14.45 13.38 11.13
C GLY A 187 -13.61 12.12 11.16
N HIS A 188 -13.37 11.49 10.01
CA HIS A 188 -12.48 10.37 9.87
C HIS A 188 -11.23 10.75 9.08
N SER A 189 -10.08 10.21 9.49
CA SER A 189 -8.77 10.45 8.89
C SER A 189 -8.07 9.16 8.44
N VAL A 190 -8.66 8.00 8.73
CA VAL A 190 -8.11 6.69 8.42
C VAL A 190 -9.16 5.81 7.75
N TYR A 191 -8.82 5.23 6.61
CA TYR A 191 -9.65 4.31 5.84
C TYR A 191 -8.95 2.95 5.72
N ARG A 192 -9.59 1.89 6.17
CA ARG A 192 -9.07 0.52 6.06
C ARG A 192 -9.49 -0.10 4.75
N TYR A 193 -8.53 -0.70 4.05
CA TYR A 193 -8.85 -1.40 2.82
C TYR A 193 -8.08 -2.73 2.71
N ILE A 194 -8.62 -3.63 1.88
CA ILE A 194 -7.97 -4.89 1.53
C ILE A 194 -6.90 -4.58 0.50
N ASN A 195 -5.64 -4.91 0.79
CA ASN A 195 -4.58 -4.84 -0.19
C ASN A 195 -4.80 -5.93 -1.26
N GLU A 196 -4.91 -5.52 -2.52
CA GLU A 196 -5.14 -6.43 -3.65
C GLU A 196 -3.86 -6.72 -4.45
N HIS A 197 -2.73 -6.01 -4.20
CA HIS A 197 -1.59 -5.97 -5.12
C HIS A 197 -0.23 -6.30 -4.51
N GLU A 198 0.06 -5.89 -3.29
CA GLU A 198 1.39 -6.07 -2.70
C GLU A 198 1.43 -7.22 -1.69
N ASP A 199 0.52 -7.23 -0.74
CA ASP A 199 0.37 -8.28 0.26
C ASP A 199 -1.10 -8.67 0.34
N GLU A 200 -1.54 -9.43 -0.66
CA GLU A 200 -2.94 -9.70 -0.97
C GLU A 200 -3.71 -10.22 0.25
N GLY A 201 -4.81 -9.57 0.52
CA GLY A 201 -5.69 -9.87 1.64
C GLY A 201 -5.21 -9.32 2.99
N SER A 202 -4.06 -8.65 3.08
CA SER A 202 -3.72 -7.86 4.26
C SER A 202 -4.58 -6.60 4.33
N ILE A 203 -4.74 -6.05 5.53
CA ILE A 203 -5.36 -4.74 5.71
C ILE A 203 -4.27 -3.67 5.59
N SER A 204 -4.50 -2.74 4.70
CA SER A 204 -3.73 -1.51 4.52
C SER A 204 -4.60 -0.29 4.85
N LEU A 205 -3.96 0.87 4.99
CA LEU A 205 -4.64 2.12 5.31
C LEU A 205 -4.37 3.19 4.26
N ALA A 206 -5.43 3.91 3.87
CA ALA A 206 -5.33 5.21 3.24
C ALA A 206 -5.68 6.27 4.29
N LEU A 207 -4.84 7.29 4.46
CA LEU A 207 -4.97 8.22 5.56
C LEU A 207 -4.59 9.65 5.18
N THR A 208 -5.08 10.60 5.93
CA THR A 208 -4.67 11.99 5.86
C THR A 208 -3.38 12.20 6.66
N ALA A 209 -2.61 13.24 6.34
CA ALA A 209 -1.33 13.46 6.99
C ALA A 209 -1.45 13.77 8.50
N ASP A 210 -2.55 14.33 8.93
CA ASP A 210 -2.87 14.62 10.34
C ASP A 210 -3.20 13.36 11.16
N ALA A 211 -3.46 12.23 10.52
CA ALA A 211 -3.60 10.94 11.21
C ALA A 211 -2.29 10.39 11.76
N ILE A 212 -1.14 10.94 11.38
CA ILE A 212 0.18 10.45 11.76
C ILE A 212 0.70 11.18 13.01
N GLU A 213 0.90 10.43 14.10
CA GLU A 213 1.56 10.93 15.31
C GLU A 213 3.08 11.06 15.09
N SER A 214 3.70 10.01 14.58
CA SER A 214 5.15 9.97 14.37
C SER A 214 5.57 8.99 13.28
N VAL A 215 6.76 9.26 12.73
CA VAL A 215 7.39 8.42 11.71
C VAL A 215 8.85 8.20 12.08
N SER A 216 9.32 6.97 11.98
CA SER A 216 10.74 6.61 12.04
C SER A 216 11.16 5.99 10.72
N GLY A 217 12.28 6.44 10.15
CA GLY A 217 12.74 6.00 8.84
C GLY A 217 14.17 5.48 8.83
N ILE A 218 14.43 4.49 7.99
CA ILE A 218 15.79 4.00 7.69
C ILE A 218 16.00 3.90 6.18
N GLN A 219 17.21 4.17 5.73
CA GLN A 219 17.59 3.94 4.34
C GLN A 219 17.81 2.43 4.10
N ILE A 220 17.15 1.90 3.08
CA ILE A 220 17.29 0.50 2.69
C ILE A 220 18.64 0.31 1.98
N PRO A 221 19.51 -0.63 2.45
CA PRO A 221 20.81 -0.86 1.83
C PRO A 221 20.69 -1.28 0.36
N VAL A 222 21.51 -0.70 -0.51
CA VAL A 222 21.53 -0.97 -1.97
C VAL A 222 21.70 -2.45 -2.27
N ALA A 223 22.44 -3.19 -1.43
CA ALA A 223 22.66 -4.64 -1.60
C ALA A 223 21.39 -5.49 -1.51
N THR A 224 20.28 -4.97 -0.94
CA THR A 224 18.98 -5.64 -0.91
C THR A 224 18.19 -5.47 -2.21
N LYS A 225 18.64 -4.60 -3.10
CA LYS A 225 17.99 -4.26 -4.36
C LYS A 225 18.21 -5.27 -5.49
N THR A 226 18.99 -6.33 -5.31
CA THR A 226 19.29 -7.27 -6.40
C THR A 226 18.16 -8.31 -6.55
N PRO A 227 17.43 -8.35 -7.67
CA PRO A 227 16.25 -9.21 -7.86
C PRO A 227 16.47 -10.70 -7.59
N ALA A 228 17.63 -11.25 -7.99
CA ALA A 228 17.97 -12.66 -7.81
C ALA A 228 18.17 -13.09 -6.33
N ARG A 229 18.21 -12.15 -5.39
CA ARG A 229 18.37 -12.39 -3.95
C ARG A 229 17.12 -12.04 -3.14
N LYS A 230 16.03 -11.68 -3.81
CA LYS A 230 14.78 -11.17 -3.22
C LYS A 230 14.20 -12.05 -2.12
N LYS A 231 13.84 -13.30 -2.46
CA LYS A 231 13.12 -14.19 -1.53
C LYS A 231 13.99 -14.61 -0.31
N GLN A 232 15.27 -14.81 -0.50
CA GLN A 232 16.16 -15.30 0.56
C GLN A 232 16.58 -14.22 1.56
N ARG A 233 16.70 -12.97 1.14
CA ARG A 233 17.10 -11.84 2.03
C ARG A 233 15.96 -11.15 2.73
N LEU A 234 14.76 -11.16 2.16
CA LEU A 234 13.57 -10.62 2.83
C LEU A 234 13.18 -11.46 4.06
N ALA A 235 13.43 -12.80 4.01
CA ALA A 235 13.26 -13.67 5.18
C ALA A 235 14.26 -13.38 6.31
N THR A 236 15.42 -12.76 6.02
CA THR A 236 16.44 -12.38 7.00
C THR A 236 16.35 -10.92 7.47
N TRP A 237 15.32 -10.20 7.06
CA TRP A 237 15.09 -8.79 7.45
C TRP A 237 14.68 -8.63 8.93
N GLN A 238 14.67 -9.69 9.71
CA GLN A 238 14.78 -9.56 11.18
C GLN A 238 15.99 -8.70 11.59
N ASP A 239 17.02 -8.65 10.74
CA ASP A 239 18.19 -7.77 10.95
C ASP A 239 17.87 -6.28 10.84
N VAL A 240 16.81 -5.89 10.10
CA VAL A 240 16.37 -4.48 10.04
C VAL A 240 15.65 -4.05 11.31
N LYS A 241 15.01 -4.97 12.02
CA LYS A 241 14.53 -4.71 13.39
C LYS A 241 15.69 -4.37 14.35
N GLY A 242 16.92 -4.80 14.04
CA GLY A 242 18.15 -4.46 14.78
C GLY A 242 18.67 -3.03 14.56
N PHE A 243 18.12 -2.28 13.58
CA PHE A 243 18.49 -0.89 13.33
C PHE A 243 17.72 0.13 14.20
N GLY A 244 17.23 -0.27 15.37
CA GLY A 244 16.83 0.67 16.41
C GLY A 244 15.62 1.55 16.07
N PHE A 245 14.55 0.93 15.63
CA PHE A 245 13.24 1.57 15.75
C PHE A 245 12.82 1.62 17.22
#